data_4b43d81d6a9c687f8279209f2641b657
#
_entry.id   4b43d81d6a9c687f8279209f2641b657
#
_cell.length_a   1.000
_cell.length_b   1.000
_cell.length_c   1.000
_cell.angle_alpha   90.00
_cell.angle_beta   90.00
_cell.angle_gamma   90.00
#
_symmetry.space_group_name_H-M   'P 1'
#
loop_
_entity.id
_entity.type
_entity.pdbx_description
1 polymer ?
#
loop_
_entity_poly.entity_id
_entity_poly.type
_entity_poly.pdbx_seq_one_letter_code
_entity_poly.pdbx_strand_id
1 'polypeptide(L)'
;MWIHLVLAVFGGLAGVTTVLFGFGGGFVVVPLLYRVLLLAHGEHSDTGRAAMHIAVATSTCVMIASALLATRRHQRAGTIDWPLIRPLLGFIGLGAIVGAAAAVRADGEFVRLAFIVYLGVTLLDCLLRPGFIVRRAAATAAIAPLSRGIATAGSFVIGLIAAFLGVGGSVMTVPLMRRRGIDMTRATAMANPLSLPIALAGTATYMALAWRSGAALEGWHIGYVDLPAFAALVAGSLLGVRAAAPLIGRLPDRVHAWGYLALLVAV
;
A
#
# COMPACT_ATOMS: atom_id res chain seq x y z
N MET A 1 -18.87 -16.27 10.45
CA MET A 1 -17.73 -16.46 11.39
C MET A 1 -16.43 -16.82 10.68
N TRP A 2 -16.40 -17.82 9.78
CA TRP A 2 -15.18 -18.21 9.05
C TRP A 2 -14.57 -17.08 8.18
N ILE A 3 -15.39 -16.22 7.56
CA ILE A 3 -14.93 -15.10 6.72
C ILE A 3 -14.04 -14.15 7.52
N HIS A 4 -14.43 -13.78 8.75
CA HIS A 4 -13.62 -12.88 9.58
C HIS A 4 -12.29 -13.52 10.00
N LEU A 5 -12.26 -14.86 10.20
CA LEU A 5 -11.02 -15.58 10.48
C LEU A 5 -10.07 -15.53 9.26
N VAL A 6 -10.61 -15.77 8.06
CA VAL A 6 -9.86 -15.66 6.81
C VAL A 6 -9.31 -14.23 6.66
N LEU A 7 -10.15 -13.21 6.86
CA LEU A 7 -9.72 -11.81 6.79
C LEU A 7 -8.63 -11.50 7.84
N ALA A 8 -8.73 -12.03 9.06
CA ALA A 8 -7.70 -11.84 10.09
C ALA A 8 -6.36 -12.50 9.70
N VAL A 9 -6.38 -13.72 9.14
CA VAL A 9 -5.17 -14.40 8.64
C VAL A 9 -4.51 -13.59 7.52
N PHE A 10 -5.28 -13.13 6.55
CA PHE A 10 -4.76 -12.30 5.47
C PHE A 10 -4.35 -10.91 5.94
N GLY A 11 -5.04 -10.35 6.95
CA GLY A 11 -4.56 -9.18 7.68
C GLY A 11 -3.17 -9.43 8.26
N GLY A 12 -2.94 -10.60 8.86
CA GLY A 12 -1.62 -11.01 9.36
C GLY A 12 -0.55 -11.02 8.27
N LEU A 13 -0.85 -11.62 7.12
CA LEU A 13 0.05 -11.59 5.96
C LEU A 13 0.29 -10.15 5.47
N ALA A 14 -0.76 -9.33 5.40
CA ALA A 14 -0.64 -7.91 5.05
C ALA A 14 0.24 -7.15 6.05
N GLY A 15 0.16 -7.46 7.34
CA GLY A 15 1.05 -6.89 8.37
C GLY A 15 2.51 -7.30 8.20
N VAL A 16 2.77 -8.58 7.93
CA VAL A 16 4.12 -9.10 7.63
C VAL A 16 4.69 -8.40 6.40
N THR A 17 3.92 -8.35 5.31
CA THR A 17 4.37 -7.70 4.05
C THR A 17 4.54 -6.20 4.22
N THR A 18 3.77 -5.55 5.08
CA THR A 18 3.94 -4.13 5.40
C THR A 18 5.27 -3.86 6.09
N VAL A 19 5.59 -4.59 7.15
CA VAL A 19 6.80 -4.30 7.93
C VAL A 19 8.07 -4.75 7.21
N LEU A 20 8.04 -5.83 6.45
CA LEU A 20 9.23 -6.32 5.74
C LEU A 20 9.40 -5.66 4.36
N PHE A 21 8.33 -5.48 3.60
CA PHE A 21 8.39 -5.03 2.21
C PHE A 21 7.81 -3.64 1.98
N GLY A 22 7.21 -3.04 3.00
CA GLY A 22 6.68 -1.69 2.94
C GLY A 22 5.35 -1.55 2.20
N PHE A 23 4.65 -2.64 1.87
CA PHE A 23 3.44 -2.63 1.03
C PHE A 23 2.22 -1.93 1.65
N GLY A 24 2.32 -1.44 2.87
CA GLY A 24 1.24 -0.69 3.54
C GLY A 24 0.00 -1.51 3.90
N GLY A 25 -0.01 -2.80 3.59
CA GLY A 25 -1.14 -3.72 3.80
C GLY A 25 -2.12 -3.77 2.63
N GLY A 26 -2.31 -2.69 1.89
CA GLY A 26 -3.29 -2.59 0.81
C GLY A 26 -3.07 -3.54 -0.34
N PHE A 27 -1.83 -3.79 -0.64
CA PHE A 27 -1.41 -4.64 -1.74
C PHE A 27 -2.01 -6.06 -1.71
N VAL A 28 -2.04 -6.70 -0.54
CA VAL A 28 -2.63 -8.04 -0.35
C VAL A 28 -4.13 -7.94 -0.09
N VAL A 29 -4.57 -6.89 0.61
CA VAL A 29 -5.95 -6.73 1.07
C VAL A 29 -6.91 -6.45 -0.08
N VAL A 30 -6.54 -5.61 -1.06
CA VAL A 30 -7.45 -5.21 -2.16
C VAL A 30 -7.95 -6.42 -2.95
N PRO A 31 -7.10 -7.27 -3.57
CA PRO A 31 -7.58 -8.40 -4.36
C PRO A 31 -8.32 -9.44 -3.53
N LEU A 32 -7.88 -9.65 -2.27
CA LEU A 32 -8.56 -10.58 -1.39
C LEU A 32 -9.96 -10.09 -1.03
N LEU A 33 -10.08 -8.87 -0.54
CA LEU A 33 -11.36 -8.33 -0.08
C LEU A 33 -12.35 -8.23 -1.25
N TYR A 34 -11.88 -7.83 -2.44
CA TYR A 34 -12.67 -7.87 -3.66
C TYR A 34 -13.26 -9.26 -3.93
N ARG A 35 -12.43 -10.32 -3.86
CA ARG A 35 -12.89 -11.71 -4.04
C ARG A 35 -13.88 -12.15 -2.96
N VAL A 36 -13.61 -11.82 -1.70
CA VAL A 36 -14.48 -12.16 -0.58
C VAL A 36 -15.84 -11.50 -0.72
N LEU A 37 -15.89 -10.22 -1.11
CA LEU A 37 -17.13 -9.48 -1.32
C LEU A 37 -17.96 -10.08 -2.46
N LEU A 38 -17.33 -10.43 -3.59
CA LEU A 38 -18.05 -11.07 -4.70
C LEU A 38 -18.59 -12.44 -4.32
N LEU A 39 -17.85 -13.25 -3.57
CA LEU A 39 -18.32 -14.55 -3.10
C LEU A 39 -19.44 -14.46 -2.06
N ALA A 40 -19.43 -13.41 -1.23
CA ALA A 40 -20.43 -13.22 -0.18
C ALA A 40 -21.74 -12.63 -0.68
N HIS A 41 -21.70 -11.68 -1.63
CA HIS A 41 -22.89 -10.91 -2.05
C HIS A 41 -23.30 -11.15 -3.51
N GLY A 42 -22.42 -11.79 -4.33
CA GLY A 42 -22.64 -11.99 -5.76
C GLY A 42 -22.36 -10.73 -6.58
N GLU A 43 -22.03 -10.90 -7.87
CA GLU A 43 -21.62 -9.80 -8.77
C GLU A 43 -22.76 -8.81 -9.08
N HIS A 44 -24.00 -9.26 -9.02
CA HIS A 44 -25.17 -8.45 -9.44
C HIS A 44 -25.80 -7.65 -8.29
N SER A 45 -25.39 -7.87 -7.04
CA SER A 45 -25.83 -7.06 -5.90
C SER A 45 -25.24 -5.67 -5.92
N ASP A 46 -25.83 -4.72 -5.20
CA ASP A 46 -25.28 -3.36 -5.08
C ASP A 46 -23.90 -3.38 -4.41
N THR A 47 -23.73 -4.22 -3.38
CA THR A 47 -22.44 -4.44 -2.72
C THR A 47 -21.42 -5.11 -3.66
N GLY A 48 -21.84 -6.09 -4.49
CA GLY A 48 -20.97 -6.73 -5.47
C GLY A 48 -20.49 -5.76 -6.56
N ARG A 49 -21.36 -4.90 -7.06
CA ARG A 49 -21.01 -3.84 -8.03
C ARG A 49 -20.04 -2.82 -7.41
N ALA A 50 -20.17 -2.53 -6.13
CA ALA A 50 -19.28 -1.63 -5.40
C ALA A 50 -18.04 -2.36 -4.81
N ALA A 51 -17.88 -3.67 -5.01
CA ALA A 51 -16.87 -4.49 -4.34
C ALA A 51 -15.44 -3.96 -4.49
N MET A 52 -15.07 -3.45 -5.68
CA MET A 52 -13.74 -2.88 -5.90
C MET A 52 -13.54 -1.59 -5.11
N HIS A 53 -14.54 -0.71 -5.06
CA HIS A 53 -14.48 0.53 -4.28
C HIS A 53 -14.41 0.24 -2.77
N ILE A 54 -15.19 -0.74 -2.29
CA ILE A 54 -15.16 -1.18 -0.89
C ILE A 54 -13.79 -1.77 -0.54
N ALA A 55 -13.24 -2.62 -1.43
CA ALA A 55 -11.93 -3.22 -1.23
C ALA A 55 -10.82 -2.17 -1.14
N VAL A 56 -10.80 -1.20 -2.07
CA VAL A 56 -9.82 -0.11 -2.10
C VAL A 56 -9.95 0.81 -0.89
N ALA A 57 -11.17 1.24 -0.54
CA ALA A 57 -11.40 2.14 0.59
C ALA A 57 -11.06 1.47 1.93
N THR A 58 -11.54 0.23 2.15
CA THR A 58 -11.26 -0.54 3.37
C THR A 58 -9.78 -0.82 3.53
N SER A 59 -9.11 -1.23 2.45
CA SER A 59 -7.66 -1.46 2.42
C SER A 59 -6.87 -0.20 2.76
N THR A 60 -7.26 0.94 2.19
CA THR A 60 -6.63 2.24 2.48
C THR A 60 -6.80 2.61 3.96
N CYS A 61 -7.96 2.32 4.56
CA CYS A 61 -8.20 2.53 5.98
C CYS A 61 -7.34 1.60 6.87
N VAL A 62 -7.24 0.29 6.53
CA VAL A 62 -6.36 -0.69 7.21
C VAL A 62 -4.90 -0.24 7.19
N MET A 63 -4.47 0.38 6.10
CA MET A 63 -3.11 0.87 5.93
C MET A 63 -2.73 1.94 6.96
N ILE A 64 -3.68 2.72 7.51
CA ILE A 64 -3.40 3.69 8.58
C ILE A 64 -2.75 2.99 9.78
N ALA A 65 -3.37 1.90 10.26
CA ALA A 65 -2.89 1.17 11.43
C ALA A 65 -1.59 0.41 11.13
N SER A 66 -1.53 -0.30 10.00
CA SER A 66 -0.39 -1.13 9.64
C SER A 66 0.87 -0.31 9.33
N ALA A 67 0.75 0.74 8.52
CA ALA A 67 1.87 1.61 8.17
C ALA A 67 2.35 2.43 9.38
N LEU A 68 1.45 2.88 10.26
CA LEU A 68 1.83 3.58 11.49
C LEU A 68 2.66 2.68 12.41
N LEU A 69 2.20 1.43 12.63
CA LEU A 69 2.93 0.50 13.48
C LEU A 69 4.28 0.10 12.85
N ALA A 70 4.30 -0.18 11.55
CA ALA A 70 5.53 -0.50 10.82
C ALA A 70 6.51 0.68 10.85
N THR A 71 6.05 1.91 10.62
CA THR A 71 6.86 3.12 10.73
C THR A 71 7.50 3.24 12.12
N ARG A 72 6.72 3.04 13.19
CA ARG A 72 7.24 3.06 14.57
C ARG A 72 8.31 1.99 14.81
N ARG A 73 8.14 0.78 14.24
CA ARG A 73 9.13 -0.30 14.35
C ARG A 73 10.43 0.05 13.63
N HIS A 74 10.33 0.53 12.40
CA HIS A 74 11.48 0.97 11.62
C HIS A 74 12.19 2.20 12.19
N GLN A 75 11.43 3.13 12.78
CA GLN A 75 12.01 4.28 13.47
C GLN A 75 12.85 3.85 14.69
N ARG A 76 12.34 2.89 15.49
CA ARG A 76 13.09 2.32 16.62
C ARG A 76 14.31 1.52 16.17
N ALA A 77 14.25 0.91 15.00
CA ALA A 77 15.37 0.20 14.38
C ALA A 77 16.39 1.14 13.68
N GLY A 78 16.13 2.45 13.60
CA GLY A 78 17.02 3.43 12.97
C GLY A 78 17.17 3.26 11.45
N THR A 79 16.19 2.64 10.78
CA THR A 79 16.27 2.33 9.33
C THR A 79 15.64 3.40 8.43
N ILE A 80 14.99 4.44 9.00
CA ILE A 80 14.32 5.51 8.26
C ILE A 80 15.23 6.72 8.10
N ASP A 81 15.41 7.18 6.87
CA ASP A 81 16.09 8.45 6.53
C ASP A 81 15.05 9.56 6.34
N TRP A 82 14.70 10.23 7.45
CA TRP A 82 13.67 11.29 7.46
C TRP A 82 14.00 12.49 6.54
N PRO A 83 15.23 13.01 6.49
CA PRO A 83 15.60 14.10 5.57
C PRO A 83 15.27 13.79 4.12
N LEU A 84 15.42 12.53 3.70
CA LEU A 84 15.16 12.10 2.33
C LEU A 84 13.67 12.06 1.99
N ILE A 85 12.80 11.67 2.95
CA ILE A 85 11.37 11.42 2.67
C ILE A 85 10.43 12.55 3.07
N ARG A 86 10.82 13.42 4.02
CA ARG A 86 9.98 14.55 4.47
C ARG A 86 9.44 15.42 3.32
N PRO A 87 10.26 15.81 2.31
CA PRO A 87 9.78 16.63 1.20
C PRO A 87 8.68 15.96 0.36
N LEU A 88 8.57 14.64 0.42
CA LEU A 88 7.62 13.86 -0.40
C LEU A 88 6.23 13.81 0.23
N LEU A 89 6.13 13.86 1.57
CA LEU A 89 4.91 13.57 2.33
C LEU A 89 3.72 14.46 1.92
N GLY A 90 3.92 15.76 1.78
CA GLY A 90 2.86 16.71 1.44
C GLY A 90 2.29 16.48 0.04
N PHE A 91 3.17 16.34 -0.95
CA PHE A 91 2.75 16.12 -2.34
C PHE A 91 2.12 14.73 -2.55
N ILE A 92 2.59 13.71 -1.83
CA ILE A 92 1.94 12.39 -1.80
C ILE A 92 0.51 12.50 -1.25
N GLY A 93 0.30 13.24 -0.17
CA GLY A 93 -1.03 13.47 0.41
C GLY A 93 -1.97 14.20 -0.55
N LEU A 94 -1.49 15.24 -1.21
CA LEU A 94 -2.28 15.97 -2.23
C LEU A 94 -2.63 15.05 -3.42
N GLY A 95 -1.69 14.28 -3.92
CA GLY A 95 -1.94 13.28 -4.96
C GLY A 95 -2.97 12.25 -4.52
N ALA A 96 -2.91 11.80 -3.26
CA ALA A 96 -3.84 10.81 -2.72
C ALA A 96 -5.29 11.31 -2.68
N ILE A 97 -5.53 12.59 -2.38
CA ILE A 97 -6.86 13.18 -2.45
C ILE A 97 -7.42 13.09 -3.87
N VAL A 98 -6.63 13.49 -4.86
CA VAL A 98 -7.04 13.46 -6.27
C VAL A 98 -7.24 12.02 -6.75
N GLY A 99 -6.34 11.10 -6.39
CA GLY A 99 -6.41 9.68 -6.76
C GLY A 99 -7.65 8.99 -6.19
N ALA A 100 -7.95 9.19 -4.91
CA ALA A 100 -9.14 8.65 -4.27
C ALA A 100 -10.43 9.25 -4.87
N ALA A 101 -10.44 10.55 -5.14
CA ALA A 101 -11.58 11.20 -5.80
C ALA A 101 -11.80 10.71 -7.24
N ALA A 102 -10.75 10.40 -7.97
CA ALA A 102 -10.83 9.80 -9.30
C ALA A 102 -11.34 8.36 -9.23
N ALA A 103 -10.88 7.56 -8.25
CA ALA A 103 -11.30 6.18 -8.08
C ALA A 103 -12.80 6.06 -7.78
N VAL A 104 -13.35 6.93 -6.94
CA VAL A 104 -14.81 6.93 -6.64
C VAL A 104 -15.66 7.22 -7.89
N ARG A 105 -15.11 7.96 -8.86
CA ARG A 105 -15.81 8.30 -10.13
C ARG A 105 -15.56 7.30 -11.25
N ALA A 106 -14.54 6.48 -11.11
CA ALA A 106 -14.19 5.46 -12.09
C ALA A 106 -15.08 4.23 -11.92
N ASP A 107 -15.31 3.50 -13.02
CA ASP A 107 -15.94 2.19 -12.93
C ASP A 107 -15.02 1.20 -12.19
N GLY A 108 -15.63 0.30 -11.37
CA GLY A 108 -14.88 -0.68 -10.58
C GLY A 108 -14.03 -1.62 -11.42
N GLU A 109 -14.52 -1.97 -12.62
CA GLU A 109 -13.77 -2.80 -13.56
C GLU A 109 -12.54 -2.07 -14.12
N PHE A 110 -12.67 -0.77 -14.38
CA PHE A 110 -11.52 0.07 -14.77
C PHE A 110 -10.46 0.15 -13.66
N VAL A 111 -10.89 0.31 -12.40
CA VAL A 111 -9.96 0.33 -11.25
C VAL A 111 -9.25 -1.01 -11.12
N ARG A 112 -9.97 -2.13 -11.32
CA ARG A 112 -9.39 -3.49 -11.31
C ARG A 112 -8.35 -3.67 -12.42
N LEU A 113 -8.68 -3.28 -13.65
CA LEU A 113 -7.76 -3.38 -14.78
C LEU A 113 -6.52 -2.50 -14.56
N ALA A 114 -6.72 -1.27 -14.11
CA ALA A 114 -5.61 -0.36 -13.77
C ALA A 114 -4.69 -0.95 -12.69
N PHE A 115 -5.25 -1.66 -11.68
CA PHE A 115 -4.48 -2.36 -10.66
C PHE A 115 -3.60 -3.45 -11.28
N ILE A 116 -4.14 -4.31 -12.13
CA ILE A 116 -3.41 -5.39 -12.80
C ILE A 116 -2.29 -4.83 -13.70
N VAL A 117 -2.62 -3.83 -14.52
CA VAL A 117 -1.64 -3.17 -15.39
C VAL A 117 -0.52 -2.53 -14.59
N TYR A 118 -0.86 -1.85 -13.50
CA TYR A 118 0.13 -1.22 -12.62
C TYR A 118 1.09 -2.24 -12.01
N LEU A 119 0.60 -3.38 -11.54
CA LEU A 119 1.44 -4.44 -11.01
C LEU A 119 2.36 -5.03 -12.08
N GLY A 120 1.81 -5.31 -13.27
CA GLY A 120 2.58 -5.82 -14.40
C GLY A 120 3.70 -4.87 -14.83
N VAL A 121 3.38 -3.57 -14.97
CA VAL A 121 4.37 -2.53 -15.32
C VAL A 121 5.45 -2.43 -14.23
N THR A 122 5.07 -2.47 -12.96
CA THR A 122 6.04 -2.39 -11.86
C THR A 122 6.94 -3.62 -11.81
N LEU A 123 6.37 -4.80 -12.00
CA LEU A 123 7.14 -6.05 -12.06
C LEU A 123 8.16 -6.01 -13.20
N LEU A 124 7.73 -5.62 -14.39
CA LEU A 124 8.62 -5.48 -15.57
C LEU A 124 9.71 -4.43 -15.29
N ASP A 125 9.35 -3.30 -14.71
CA ASP A 125 10.31 -2.26 -14.34
C ASP A 125 11.36 -2.76 -13.34
N CYS A 126 10.95 -3.54 -12.33
CA CYS A 126 11.88 -4.14 -11.36
C CYS A 126 12.78 -5.20 -11.97
N LEU A 127 12.29 -6.00 -12.93
CA LEU A 127 13.05 -7.07 -13.59
C LEU A 127 13.99 -6.55 -14.66
N LEU A 128 13.53 -5.61 -15.50
CA LEU A 128 14.27 -5.13 -16.66
C LEU A 128 15.32 -4.07 -16.31
N ARG A 129 15.12 -3.32 -15.22
CA ARG A 129 16.06 -2.25 -14.86
C ARG A 129 17.14 -2.75 -13.88
N PRO A 130 18.42 -2.56 -14.22
CA PRO A 130 19.53 -2.95 -13.36
C PRO A 130 19.52 -2.15 -12.05
N GLY A 131 19.93 -2.80 -10.95
CA GLY A 131 20.07 -2.17 -9.62
C GLY A 131 18.95 -2.50 -8.65
N PHE A 132 17.87 -3.17 -9.03
CA PHE A 132 16.85 -3.64 -8.11
C PHE A 132 17.30 -4.92 -7.38
N ILE A 133 17.66 -5.97 -8.10
CA ILE A 133 18.07 -7.26 -7.53
C ILE A 133 19.52 -7.19 -7.01
N VAL A 134 20.43 -6.69 -7.86
CA VAL A 134 21.84 -6.54 -7.50
C VAL A 134 22.09 -5.06 -7.23
N ARG A 135 22.32 -4.73 -5.97
CA ARG A 135 22.67 -3.37 -5.56
C ARG A 135 23.90 -2.89 -6.34
N ARG A 136 23.78 -1.81 -7.09
CA ARG A 136 24.98 -1.07 -7.53
C ARG A 136 25.67 -0.59 -6.27
N ALA A 137 26.93 -0.98 -6.08
CA ALA A 137 27.75 -0.44 -5.01
C ALA A 137 27.71 1.09 -5.14
N ALA A 138 26.94 1.74 -4.27
CA ALA A 138 27.07 3.18 -4.12
C ALA A 138 28.50 3.38 -3.60
N ALA A 139 29.31 4.12 -4.35
CA ALA A 139 30.47 4.73 -3.75
C ALA A 139 30.00 5.37 -2.42
N THR A 140 30.85 5.39 -1.42
CA THR A 140 30.64 5.88 -0.06
C THR A 140 30.16 7.35 0.03
N ALA A 141 29.65 7.92 -1.04
CA ALA A 141 29.08 9.25 -1.16
C ALA A 141 27.68 9.30 -0.50
N ALA A 142 27.45 10.35 0.26
CA ALA A 142 26.14 10.67 0.82
C ALA A 142 25.06 10.59 -0.29
N ILE A 143 23.91 9.97 0.05
CA ILE A 143 22.79 9.84 -0.91
C ILE A 143 22.36 11.25 -1.29
N ALA A 144 22.58 11.63 -2.57
CA ALA A 144 22.21 12.94 -3.07
C ALA A 144 20.69 13.21 -2.84
N PRO A 145 20.28 14.45 -2.51
CA PRO A 145 18.87 14.78 -2.36
C PRO A 145 18.08 14.48 -3.64
N LEU A 146 16.79 14.23 -3.50
CA LEU A 146 15.90 14.02 -4.63
C LEU A 146 15.79 15.31 -5.46
N SER A 147 15.76 15.17 -6.79
CA SER A 147 15.51 16.33 -7.64
C SER A 147 14.16 16.96 -7.29
N ARG A 148 14.04 18.29 -7.47
CA ARG A 148 12.78 19.01 -7.17
C ARG A 148 11.59 18.38 -7.91
N GLY A 149 11.76 17.96 -9.17
CA GLY A 149 10.70 17.32 -9.95
C GLY A 149 10.22 16.00 -9.34
N ILE A 150 11.13 15.16 -8.81
CA ILE A 150 10.74 13.92 -8.12
C ILE A 150 10.09 14.23 -6.78
N ALA A 151 10.60 15.21 -6.04
CA ALA A 151 10.07 15.60 -4.74
C ALA A 151 8.67 16.23 -4.82
N THR A 152 8.30 16.83 -5.95
CA THR A 152 6.99 17.47 -6.19
C THR A 152 6.10 16.61 -7.09
N ALA A 153 6.26 16.72 -8.42
CA ALA A 153 5.40 16.04 -9.39
C ALA A 153 5.48 14.50 -9.27
N GLY A 154 6.68 13.93 -9.07
CA GLY A 154 6.83 12.49 -8.86
C GLY A 154 6.10 12.00 -7.62
N SER A 155 6.20 12.71 -6.51
CA SER A 155 5.51 12.40 -5.26
C SER A 155 3.99 12.53 -5.38
N PHE A 156 3.51 13.56 -6.09
CA PHE A 156 2.09 13.72 -6.38
C PHE A 156 1.54 12.54 -7.19
N VAL A 157 2.24 12.12 -8.25
CA VAL A 157 1.86 10.96 -9.07
C VAL A 157 1.87 9.66 -8.25
N ILE A 158 2.86 9.47 -7.37
CA ILE A 158 2.90 8.33 -6.46
C ILE A 158 1.66 8.31 -5.58
N GLY A 159 1.30 9.42 -4.94
CA GLY A 159 0.12 9.53 -4.10
C GLY A 159 -1.18 9.29 -4.87
N LEU A 160 -1.29 9.86 -6.07
CA LEU A 160 -2.44 9.72 -6.96
C LEU A 160 -2.68 8.24 -7.32
N ILE A 161 -1.67 7.58 -7.88
CA ILE A 161 -1.80 6.17 -8.30
C ILE A 161 -2.03 5.27 -7.09
N ALA A 162 -1.29 5.47 -6.01
CA ALA A 162 -1.40 4.63 -4.83
C ALA A 162 -2.79 4.72 -4.17
N ALA A 163 -3.37 5.90 -4.03
CA ALA A 163 -4.72 6.07 -3.49
C ALA A 163 -5.81 5.62 -4.46
N PHE A 164 -5.63 5.82 -5.77
CA PHE A 164 -6.55 5.33 -6.80
C PHE A 164 -6.70 3.81 -6.75
N LEU A 165 -5.60 3.09 -6.51
CA LEU A 165 -5.56 1.62 -6.48
C LEU A 165 -5.71 1.02 -5.08
N GLY A 166 -5.72 1.83 -4.02
CA GLY A 166 -5.79 1.34 -2.63
C GLY A 166 -4.54 0.64 -2.14
N VAL A 167 -3.39 0.93 -2.74
CA VAL A 167 -2.09 0.34 -2.37
C VAL A 167 -1.21 1.36 -1.68
N GLY A 168 -0.23 0.87 -0.91
CA GLY A 168 0.79 1.76 -0.34
C GLY A 168 1.70 2.33 -1.43
N GLY A 169 2.33 3.46 -1.15
CA GLY A 169 3.28 4.09 -2.07
C GLY A 169 4.55 3.27 -2.36
N SER A 170 4.75 2.16 -1.66
CA SER A 170 5.95 1.32 -1.72
C SER A 170 6.25 0.75 -3.10
N VAL A 171 5.21 0.36 -3.83
CA VAL A 171 5.36 -0.26 -5.16
C VAL A 171 6.11 0.66 -6.13
N MET A 172 6.02 1.97 -5.95
CA MET A 172 6.80 2.96 -6.72
C MET A 172 8.03 3.48 -5.95
N THR A 173 7.90 3.69 -4.63
CA THR A 173 8.98 4.29 -3.84
C THR A 173 10.14 3.34 -3.57
N VAL A 174 9.88 2.03 -3.36
CA VAL A 174 10.96 1.05 -3.15
C VAL A 174 11.86 0.93 -4.37
N PRO A 175 11.36 0.71 -5.60
CA PRO A 175 12.21 0.72 -6.79
C PRO A 175 12.96 2.05 -6.99
N LEU A 176 12.32 3.19 -6.70
CA LEU A 176 12.94 4.50 -6.77
C LEU A 176 14.16 4.60 -5.83
N MET A 177 14.02 4.16 -4.57
CA MET A 177 15.09 4.19 -3.57
C MET A 177 16.20 3.17 -3.91
N ARG A 178 15.82 1.98 -4.40
CA ARG A 178 16.77 0.94 -4.85
C ARG A 178 17.69 1.42 -5.97
N ARG A 179 17.14 2.12 -6.96
CA ARG A 179 17.93 2.71 -8.07
C ARG A 179 18.96 3.73 -7.59
N ARG A 180 18.76 4.30 -6.41
CA ARG A 180 19.70 5.24 -5.77
C ARG A 180 20.75 4.53 -4.91
N GLY A 181 20.82 3.20 -4.97
CA GLY A 181 21.79 2.40 -4.22
C GLY A 181 21.45 2.16 -2.76
N ILE A 182 20.20 2.49 -2.33
CA ILE A 182 19.73 2.22 -0.98
C ILE A 182 19.43 0.71 -0.86
N ASP A 183 19.83 0.09 0.25
CA ASP A 183 19.53 -1.32 0.54
C ASP A 183 18.01 -1.55 0.69
N MET A 184 17.57 -2.82 0.52
CA MET A 184 16.13 -3.16 0.57
C MET A 184 15.51 -2.82 1.91
N THR A 185 16.19 -3.09 3.02
CA THR A 185 15.67 -2.82 4.37
C THR A 185 15.37 -1.33 4.57
N ARG A 186 16.27 -0.45 4.15
CA ARG A 186 16.05 1.01 4.24
C ARG A 186 15.05 1.51 3.20
N ALA A 187 15.06 0.96 1.98
CA ALA A 187 14.10 1.32 0.94
C ALA A 187 12.65 0.99 1.37
N THR A 188 12.42 -0.22 1.89
CA THR A 188 11.11 -0.64 2.40
C THR A 188 10.72 0.08 3.70
N ALA A 189 11.69 0.36 4.58
CA ALA A 189 11.47 1.15 5.78
C ALA A 189 10.92 2.55 5.48
N MET A 190 11.48 3.22 4.47
CA MET A 190 11.04 4.56 4.05
C MET A 190 9.68 4.56 3.35
N ALA A 191 9.26 3.46 2.75
CA ALA A 191 7.95 3.35 2.12
C ALA A 191 6.79 3.38 3.13
N ASN A 192 6.99 2.89 4.36
CA ASN A 192 5.95 2.87 5.39
C ASN A 192 5.45 4.27 5.80
N PRO A 193 6.31 5.23 6.20
CA PRO A 193 5.86 6.59 6.50
C PRO A 193 5.29 7.32 5.28
N LEU A 194 5.74 7.02 4.06
CA LEU A 194 5.18 7.57 2.83
C LEU A 194 3.78 7.04 2.51
N SER A 195 3.42 5.87 3.03
CA SER A 195 2.06 5.32 2.91
C SER A 195 1.05 6.00 3.86
N LEU A 196 1.50 6.67 4.93
CA LEU A 196 0.59 7.33 5.89
C LEU A 196 -0.22 8.48 5.28
N PRO A 197 0.36 9.46 4.55
CA PRO A 197 -0.43 10.50 3.90
C PRO A 197 -1.40 9.93 2.85
N ILE A 198 -1.04 8.84 2.15
CA ILE A 198 -1.94 8.14 1.22
C ILE A 198 -3.12 7.56 1.99
N ALA A 199 -2.85 6.86 3.09
CA ALA A 199 -3.86 6.22 3.91
C ALA A 199 -4.83 7.23 4.53
N LEU A 200 -4.32 8.29 5.13
CA LEU A 200 -5.14 9.32 5.80
C LEU A 200 -5.97 10.13 4.79
N ALA A 201 -5.31 10.68 3.78
CA ALA A 201 -5.98 11.51 2.79
C ALA A 201 -6.94 10.69 1.90
N GLY A 202 -6.51 9.49 1.48
CA GLY A 202 -7.33 8.56 0.70
C GLY A 202 -8.59 8.14 1.46
N THR A 203 -8.44 7.64 2.70
CA THR A 203 -9.59 7.23 3.53
C THR A 203 -10.57 8.36 3.75
N ALA A 204 -10.08 9.56 4.14
CA ALA A 204 -10.93 10.72 4.34
C ALA A 204 -11.71 11.09 3.07
N THR A 205 -11.06 11.02 1.89
CA THR A 205 -11.68 11.32 0.60
C THR A 205 -12.73 10.25 0.23
N TYR A 206 -12.42 8.96 0.41
CA TYR A 206 -13.37 7.86 0.16
C TYR A 206 -14.62 7.99 1.04
N MET A 207 -14.45 8.27 2.34
CA MET A 207 -15.57 8.46 3.26
C MET A 207 -16.42 9.69 2.88
N ALA A 208 -15.77 10.82 2.61
CA ALA A 208 -16.47 12.09 2.30
C ALA A 208 -17.27 12.00 0.98
N LEU A 209 -16.73 11.37 -0.04
CA LEU A 209 -17.40 11.24 -1.34
C LEU A 209 -18.51 10.20 -1.33
N ALA A 210 -18.31 9.07 -0.63
CA ALA A 210 -19.36 8.07 -0.48
C ALA A 210 -20.57 8.58 0.30
N TRP A 211 -20.35 9.43 1.30
CA TRP A 211 -21.45 10.10 2.03
C TRP A 211 -22.35 10.91 1.09
N ARG A 212 -21.76 11.52 0.06
CA ARG A 212 -22.49 12.33 -0.93
C ARG A 212 -23.21 11.51 -2.00
N SER A 213 -22.76 10.27 -2.26
CA SER A 213 -23.37 9.41 -3.30
C SER A 213 -24.63 8.68 -2.85
N GLY A 214 -24.93 8.64 -1.55
CA GLY A 214 -26.12 7.98 -1.01
C GLY A 214 -26.15 6.47 -1.26
N ALA A 215 -24.99 5.84 -1.52
CA ALA A 215 -24.92 4.40 -1.80
C ALA A 215 -25.43 3.61 -0.58
N ALA A 216 -26.58 2.96 -0.73
CA ALA A 216 -27.15 2.05 0.26
C ALA A 216 -26.42 0.69 0.18
N LEU A 217 -25.27 0.58 0.86
CA LEU A 217 -24.54 -0.68 0.94
C LEU A 217 -25.11 -1.55 2.06
N GLU A 218 -25.19 -2.86 1.82
CA GLU A 218 -25.64 -3.82 2.82
C GLU A 218 -24.57 -3.99 3.92
N GLY A 219 -25.00 -3.93 5.20
CA GLY A 219 -24.11 -4.16 6.34
C GLY A 219 -23.58 -2.88 6.99
N TRP A 220 -22.53 -3.04 7.79
CA TRP A 220 -21.94 -1.96 8.60
C TRP A 220 -20.82 -1.26 7.83
N HIS A 221 -21.18 -0.20 7.10
CA HIS A 221 -20.26 0.59 6.30
C HIS A 221 -20.20 2.06 6.77
N ILE A 222 -19.02 2.66 6.67
CA ILE A 222 -18.85 4.12 6.72
C ILE A 222 -18.33 4.56 5.34
N GLY A 223 -19.24 5.08 4.51
CA GLY A 223 -18.97 5.26 3.10
C GLY A 223 -18.68 3.91 2.44
N TYR A 224 -17.55 3.79 1.74
CA TYR A 224 -17.10 2.51 1.17
C TYR A 224 -16.25 1.65 2.13
N VAL A 225 -16.08 2.04 3.39
CA VAL A 225 -15.29 1.24 4.35
C VAL A 225 -16.19 0.23 5.05
N ASP A 226 -15.92 -1.06 4.83
CA ASP A 226 -16.54 -2.18 5.52
C ASP A 226 -15.93 -2.34 6.91
N LEU A 227 -16.70 -2.03 7.96
CA LEU A 227 -16.19 -2.01 9.34
C LEU A 227 -15.85 -3.39 9.90
N PRO A 228 -16.64 -4.46 9.70
CA PRO A 228 -16.28 -5.80 10.10
C PRO A 228 -14.99 -6.30 9.45
N ALA A 229 -14.85 -6.11 8.13
CA ALA A 229 -13.65 -6.47 7.41
C ALA A 229 -12.44 -5.63 7.88
N PHE A 230 -12.61 -4.33 8.07
CA PHE A 230 -11.59 -3.45 8.62
C PHE A 230 -11.08 -3.93 9.98
N ALA A 231 -12.00 -4.24 10.91
CA ALA A 231 -11.63 -4.68 12.26
C ALA A 231 -10.83 -5.99 12.23
N ALA A 232 -11.28 -6.99 11.45
CA ALA A 232 -10.61 -8.27 11.31
C ALA A 232 -9.21 -8.11 10.67
N LEU A 233 -9.12 -7.34 9.58
CA LEU A 233 -7.88 -7.08 8.87
C LEU A 233 -6.86 -6.31 9.73
N VAL A 234 -7.31 -5.30 10.48
CA VAL A 234 -6.44 -4.54 11.39
C VAL A 234 -5.93 -5.43 12.51
N ALA A 235 -6.81 -6.21 13.16
CA ALA A 235 -6.40 -7.12 14.23
C ALA A 235 -5.32 -8.09 13.74
N GLY A 236 -5.54 -8.72 12.59
CA GLY A 236 -4.54 -9.57 11.94
C GLY A 236 -3.25 -8.82 11.59
N SER A 237 -3.37 -7.65 10.98
CA SER A 237 -2.21 -6.85 10.55
C SER A 237 -1.32 -6.42 11.73
N LEU A 238 -1.90 -6.02 12.85
CA LEU A 238 -1.15 -5.68 14.06
C LEU A 238 -0.37 -6.87 14.61
N LEU A 239 -0.96 -8.06 14.57
CA LEU A 239 -0.27 -9.31 14.94
C LEU A 239 0.86 -9.64 13.96
N GLY A 240 0.60 -9.54 12.65
CA GLY A 240 1.59 -9.78 11.61
C GLY A 240 2.80 -8.84 11.70
N VAL A 241 2.57 -7.54 11.89
CA VAL A 241 3.66 -6.56 12.09
C VAL A 241 4.47 -6.88 13.35
N ARG A 242 3.80 -7.26 14.45
CA ARG A 242 4.52 -7.63 15.69
C ARG A 242 5.37 -8.89 15.50
N ALA A 243 4.83 -9.91 14.86
CA ALA A 243 5.52 -11.17 14.61
C ALA A 243 6.73 -11.01 13.68
N ALA A 244 6.62 -10.19 12.63
CA ALA A 244 7.68 -10.00 11.66
C ALA A 244 8.70 -8.91 12.04
N ALA A 245 8.40 -8.03 13.00
CA ALA A 245 9.30 -6.96 13.43
C ALA A 245 10.71 -7.42 13.83
N PRO A 246 10.92 -8.59 14.50
CA PRO A 246 12.27 -9.09 14.80
C PRO A 246 13.11 -9.44 13.58
N LEU A 247 12.51 -9.59 12.39
CA LEU A 247 13.19 -9.89 11.14
C LEU A 247 13.71 -8.64 10.41
N ILE A 248 13.37 -7.43 10.89
CA ILE A 248 13.87 -6.17 10.32
C ILE A 248 15.40 -6.17 10.33
N GLY A 249 16.01 -5.96 9.18
CA GLY A 249 17.47 -5.92 9.00
C GLY A 249 18.19 -7.27 9.05
N ARG A 250 17.47 -8.38 9.26
CA ARG A 250 18.06 -9.74 9.27
C ARG A 250 18.05 -10.43 7.93
N LEU A 251 17.21 -9.97 7.00
CA LEU A 251 17.11 -10.55 5.67
C LEU A 251 18.29 -10.10 4.80
N PRO A 252 19.02 -11.02 4.16
CA PRO A 252 20.02 -10.67 3.16
C PRO A 252 19.38 -9.86 2.02
N ASP A 253 20.05 -8.82 1.55
CA ASP A 253 19.51 -7.85 0.58
C ASP A 253 18.94 -8.51 -0.68
N ARG A 254 19.64 -9.54 -1.22
CA ARG A 254 19.16 -10.31 -2.39
C ARG A 254 17.89 -11.10 -2.10
N VAL A 255 17.84 -11.79 -0.96
CA VAL A 255 16.65 -12.57 -0.55
C VAL A 255 15.46 -11.65 -0.36
N HIS A 256 15.69 -10.49 0.22
CA HIS A 256 14.67 -9.46 0.42
C HIS A 256 14.13 -8.93 -0.91
N ALA A 257 15.03 -8.65 -1.90
CA ALA A 257 14.64 -8.21 -3.23
C ALA A 257 13.82 -9.29 -3.98
N TRP A 258 14.23 -10.55 -3.94
CA TRP A 258 13.50 -11.63 -4.56
C TRP A 258 12.14 -11.89 -3.90
N GLY A 259 12.09 -11.81 -2.56
CA GLY A 259 10.82 -11.90 -1.82
C GLY A 259 9.84 -10.80 -2.21
N TYR A 260 10.33 -9.56 -2.43
CA TYR A 260 9.52 -8.46 -2.94
C TYR A 260 8.94 -8.76 -4.34
N LEU A 261 9.76 -9.27 -5.26
CA LEU A 261 9.30 -9.65 -6.60
C LEU A 261 8.31 -10.83 -6.57
N ALA A 262 8.58 -11.84 -5.74
CA ALA A 262 7.68 -12.97 -5.58
C ALA A 262 6.29 -12.54 -5.09
N LEU A 263 6.24 -11.57 -4.17
CA LEU A 263 4.97 -11.00 -3.70
C LEU A 263 4.25 -10.20 -4.81
N LEU A 264 4.99 -9.47 -5.66
CA LEU A 264 4.39 -8.77 -6.82
C LEU A 264 3.75 -9.74 -7.82
N VAL A 265 4.30 -10.94 -7.97
CA VAL A 265 3.76 -11.97 -8.86
C VAL A 265 2.58 -12.71 -8.23
N ALA A 266 2.58 -12.89 -6.90
CA ALA A 266 1.57 -13.66 -6.19
C ALA A 266 0.20 -12.97 -6.06
N VAL A 267 0.19 -11.65 -6.19
CA VAL A 267 -1.02 -10.81 -6.08
C VAL A 267 -1.62 -10.53 -7.44
#